data_178bd6815d4d6a82e9a98c7de7d37221
#
_entry.id   178bd6815d4d6a82e9a98c7de7d37221
#
_cell.length_a   1.000
_cell.length_b   1.000
_cell.length_c   1.000
_cell.angle_alpha   90.00
_cell.angle_beta   90.00
_cell.angle_gamma   90.00
#
_symmetry.space_group_name_H-M   'P 1'
#
loop_
_entity.id
_entity.type
_entity.pdbx_description
1 polymer ?
#
loop_
_entity_poly.entity_id
_entity_poly.type
_entity_poly.pdbx_seq_one_letter_code
_entity_poly.pdbx_strand_id
1 'polypeptide(L)'
;MVIRTILLLIFSINISSSTLMEPTSLSKDLYDGVILDGTYTNKIDKPSVYLGFEIGERVASPYQISNAILAWANQSDRMIVKEYARSHEDRPLYAVFISSPENLNNLETIKENVNLLSDGINTNANKARLLIEELPAIAWMAYSIHGNETSGADAAMASIYHFIASEDKDTLE
;
A
#
# COMPACT_ATOMS: atom_id res chain seq x y z
N MET A 1 24.64 -13.08 -74.45
CA MET A 1 24.83 -13.29 -73.00
C MET A 1 24.62 -11.96 -72.35
N VAL A 2 23.43 -11.74 -71.79
CA VAL A 2 22.98 -10.45 -71.21
C VAL A 2 23.18 -10.53 -69.70
N ILE A 3 24.14 -9.73 -69.20
CA ILE A 3 24.42 -9.60 -67.76
C ILE A 3 23.35 -8.65 -67.17
N ARG A 4 22.44 -9.18 -66.37
CA ARG A 4 21.49 -8.39 -65.59
C ARG A 4 22.18 -7.93 -64.30
N THR A 5 22.51 -6.64 -64.24
CA THR A 5 22.99 -6.00 -63.02
C THR A 5 21.79 -5.82 -62.07
N ILE A 6 21.82 -6.48 -60.92
CA ILE A 6 20.83 -6.32 -59.87
C ILE A 6 21.33 -5.15 -58.99
N LEU A 7 20.58 -4.05 -59.03
CA LEU A 7 20.81 -2.88 -58.16
C LEU A 7 20.17 -3.15 -56.80
N LEU A 8 21.02 -3.41 -55.80
CA LEU A 8 20.57 -3.56 -54.40
C LEU A 8 20.37 -2.16 -53.78
N LEU A 9 19.15 -1.75 -53.62
CA LEU A 9 18.80 -0.53 -52.84
C LEU A 9 18.85 -0.88 -51.36
N ILE A 10 19.89 -0.43 -50.64
CA ILE A 10 19.98 -0.50 -49.20
C ILE A 10 19.20 0.70 -48.64
N PHE A 11 18.04 0.44 -48.10
CA PHE A 11 17.30 1.43 -47.30
C PHE A 11 17.91 1.47 -45.90
N SER A 12 18.65 2.53 -45.58
CA SER A 12 19.07 2.84 -44.22
C SER A 12 17.89 3.36 -43.46
N ILE A 13 17.27 2.52 -42.60
CA ILE A 13 16.29 2.99 -41.64
C ILE A 13 17.07 3.66 -40.52
N ASN A 14 17.04 4.99 -40.49
CA ASN A 14 17.46 5.75 -39.33
C ASN A 14 16.41 5.52 -38.24
N ILE A 15 16.65 4.59 -37.33
CA ILE A 15 15.93 4.49 -36.08
C ILE A 15 16.44 5.66 -35.23
N SER A 16 15.73 6.78 -35.27
CA SER A 16 15.86 7.81 -34.24
C SER A 16 15.54 7.10 -32.91
N SER A 17 16.56 6.85 -32.12
CA SER A 17 16.36 6.51 -30.72
C SER A 17 15.58 7.66 -30.11
N SER A 18 14.27 7.45 -29.86
CA SER A 18 13.54 8.31 -28.95
C SER A 18 14.33 8.25 -27.64
N THR A 19 15.03 9.32 -27.34
CA THR A 19 15.58 9.55 -26.01
C THR A 19 14.41 9.40 -25.08
N LEU A 20 14.36 8.29 -24.32
CA LEU A 20 13.50 8.19 -23.17
C LEU A 20 13.84 9.44 -22.34
N MET A 21 12.88 10.34 -22.20
CA MET A 21 13.07 11.51 -21.34
C MET A 21 13.44 10.94 -19.96
N GLU A 22 14.69 11.15 -19.57
CA GLU A 22 15.08 11.00 -18.18
C GLU A 22 14.07 11.78 -17.35
N PRO A 23 13.55 11.23 -16.25
CA PRO A 23 12.66 11.98 -15.36
C PRO A 23 13.36 13.28 -15.02
N THR A 24 12.75 14.39 -15.44
CA THR A 24 13.32 15.72 -15.27
C THR A 24 13.65 15.93 -13.79
N SER A 25 14.77 16.58 -13.51
CA SER A 25 15.26 16.94 -12.16
C SER A 25 14.22 17.64 -11.27
N LEU A 26 13.12 18.14 -11.84
CA LEU A 26 11.98 18.69 -11.12
C LEU A 26 11.30 17.71 -10.15
N SER A 27 11.34 16.40 -10.41
CA SER A 27 10.76 15.43 -9.49
C SER A 27 11.61 15.24 -8.23
N LYS A 28 12.91 15.44 -8.33
CA LYS A 28 13.83 15.23 -7.22
C LYS A 28 13.78 16.39 -6.21
N ASP A 29 13.60 17.61 -6.70
CA ASP A 29 13.52 18.80 -5.84
C ASP A 29 12.15 18.99 -5.17
N LEU A 30 11.08 18.40 -5.73
CA LEU A 30 9.74 18.42 -5.14
C LEU A 30 9.54 17.40 -4.04
N TYR A 31 10.37 16.35 -3.99
CA TYR A 31 10.26 15.23 -3.06
C TYR A 31 11.59 14.97 -2.33
N ASP A 32 12.25 16.02 -1.90
CA ASP A 32 13.49 15.93 -1.08
C ASP A 32 13.22 15.34 0.33
N GLY A 33 11.96 15.00 0.63
CA GLY A 33 11.57 14.34 1.86
C GLY A 33 11.76 12.83 1.77
N VAL A 34 12.41 12.26 2.76
CA VAL A 34 12.42 10.80 2.97
C VAL A 34 11.00 10.39 3.36
N ILE A 35 10.31 9.65 2.50
CA ILE A 35 8.91 9.24 2.75
C ILE A 35 8.83 8.28 3.94
N LEU A 36 9.83 7.41 4.08
CA LEU A 36 9.95 6.47 5.20
C LEU A 36 11.17 6.88 6.02
N ASP A 37 10.96 7.80 6.97
CA ASP A 37 11.96 8.22 7.95
C ASP A 37 11.69 7.53 9.29
N GLY A 38 12.63 6.73 9.77
CA GLY A 38 12.50 5.98 11.01
C GLY A 38 13.40 4.75 11.07
N THR A 39 13.33 4.05 12.20
CA THR A 39 14.00 2.77 12.40
C THR A 39 13.06 1.64 12.08
N TYR A 40 13.46 0.76 11.17
CA TYR A 40 12.62 -0.35 10.69
C TYR A 40 13.29 -1.69 10.93
N THR A 41 12.50 -2.69 11.34
CA THR A 41 12.96 -4.06 11.47
C THR A 41 13.36 -4.65 10.11
N ASN A 42 14.39 -5.49 10.11
CA ASN A 42 14.81 -6.23 8.92
C ASN A 42 14.01 -7.54 8.67
N LYS A 43 13.03 -7.82 9.52
CA LYS A 43 12.18 -9.02 9.40
C LYS A 43 11.06 -8.84 8.37
N ILE A 44 10.77 -7.60 8.00
CA ILE A 44 9.70 -7.25 7.08
C ILE A 44 10.35 -6.60 5.86
N ASP A 45 10.07 -7.15 4.70
CA ASP A 45 10.63 -6.67 3.44
C ASP A 45 10.17 -5.24 3.14
N LYS A 46 11.12 -4.41 2.70
CA LYS A 46 10.82 -3.04 2.28
C LYS A 46 9.90 -3.01 1.06
N PRO A 47 9.10 -1.95 0.89
CA PRO A 47 8.23 -1.80 -0.28
C PRO A 47 8.97 -1.98 -1.62
N SER A 48 10.20 -1.48 -1.73
CA SER A 48 11.03 -1.58 -2.94
C SER A 48 11.32 -3.02 -3.38
N VAL A 49 11.25 -4.01 -2.48
CA VAL A 49 11.39 -5.44 -2.85
C VAL A 49 10.25 -5.87 -3.79
N TYR A 50 9.04 -5.39 -3.56
CA TYR A 50 7.86 -5.72 -4.36
C TYR A 50 7.66 -4.78 -5.55
N LEU A 51 8.06 -3.52 -5.39
CA LEU A 51 7.92 -2.49 -6.41
C LEU A 51 9.03 -2.55 -7.46
N GLY A 52 10.26 -2.85 -7.05
CA GLY A 52 11.47 -2.73 -7.88
C GLY A 52 11.97 -1.29 -8.01
N PHE A 53 11.40 -0.36 -7.23
CA PHE A 53 11.76 1.06 -7.12
C PHE A 53 11.34 1.60 -5.75
N GLU A 54 11.82 2.76 -5.34
CA GLU A 54 11.41 3.38 -4.09
C GLU A 54 10.02 4.04 -4.22
N ILE A 55 9.26 4.08 -3.11
CA ILE A 55 7.94 4.73 -3.08
C ILE A 55 8.08 6.20 -3.49
N GLY A 56 7.23 6.63 -4.41
CA GLY A 56 7.24 7.98 -4.96
C GLY A 56 8.03 8.14 -6.26
N GLU A 57 8.90 7.20 -6.63
CA GLU A 57 9.61 7.24 -7.90
C GLU A 57 8.70 6.92 -9.10
N ARG A 58 7.79 5.98 -8.91
CA ARG A 58 6.82 5.51 -9.92
C ARG A 58 5.55 5.06 -9.25
N VAL A 59 4.49 4.98 -10.04
CA VAL A 59 3.20 4.45 -9.60
C VAL A 59 3.27 2.92 -9.44
N ALA A 60 2.84 2.42 -8.29
CA ALA A 60 2.71 1.00 -8.05
C ALA A 60 1.52 0.41 -8.84
N SER A 61 1.70 -0.74 -9.46
CA SER A 61 0.61 -1.46 -10.08
C SER A 61 -0.24 -2.18 -9.02
N PRO A 62 -1.54 -2.45 -9.28
CA PRO A 62 -2.39 -3.21 -8.37
C PRO A 62 -1.82 -4.59 -8.00
N TYR A 63 -1.11 -5.23 -8.92
CA TYR A 63 -0.45 -6.51 -8.69
C TYR A 63 0.71 -6.39 -7.68
N GLN A 64 1.55 -5.36 -7.81
CA GLN A 64 2.65 -5.11 -6.88
C GLN A 64 2.13 -4.82 -5.48
N ILE A 65 1.06 -4.00 -5.37
CA ILE A 65 0.40 -3.68 -4.10
C ILE A 65 -0.15 -4.94 -3.45
N SER A 66 -0.89 -5.77 -4.20
CA SER A 66 -1.46 -7.02 -3.69
C SER A 66 -0.38 -7.97 -3.19
N ASN A 67 0.71 -8.14 -3.95
CA ASN A 67 1.83 -9.00 -3.56
C ASN A 67 2.49 -8.52 -2.26
N ALA A 68 2.73 -7.23 -2.13
CA ALA A 68 3.33 -6.66 -0.92
C ALA A 68 2.41 -6.88 0.30
N ILE A 69 1.12 -6.52 0.19
CA ILE A 69 0.15 -6.66 1.27
C ILE A 69 0.06 -8.11 1.77
N LEU A 70 -0.04 -9.08 0.85
CA LEU A 70 -0.15 -10.49 1.20
C LEU A 70 1.16 -11.04 1.80
N ALA A 71 2.32 -10.59 1.31
CA ALA A 71 3.61 -10.98 1.86
C ALA A 71 3.80 -10.41 3.27
N TRP A 72 3.50 -9.13 3.49
CA TRP A 72 3.59 -8.49 4.80
C TRP A 72 2.67 -9.12 5.84
N ALA A 73 1.47 -9.54 5.45
CA ALA A 73 0.58 -10.27 6.36
C ALA A 73 1.17 -11.58 6.88
N ASN A 74 2.10 -12.20 6.13
CA ASN A 74 2.83 -13.39 6.57
C ASN A 74 4.11 -13.06 7.35
N GLN A 75 4.60 -11.83 7.27
CA GLN A 75 5.85 -11.40 7.90
C GLN A 75 5.62 -10.68 9.23
N SER A 76 4.41 -10.16 9.47
CA SER A 76 4.09 -9.35 10.64
C SER A 76 2.94 -9.94 11.44
N ASP A 77 3.10 -10.04 12.75
CA ASP A 77 2.03 -10.35 13.70
C ASP A 77 1.15 -9.13 14.05
N ARG A 78 1.50 -7.96 13.52
CA ARG A 78 0.78 -6.69 13.70
C ARG A 78 -0.20 -6.39 12.56
N MET A 79 -0.46 -7.36 11.66
CA MET A 79 -1.29 -7.14 10.46
C MET A 79 -2.19 -8.34 10.18
N ILE A 80 -3.46 -8.07 9.91
CA ILE A 80 -4.41 -9.02 9.35
C ILE A 80 -4.96 -8.44 8.05
N VAL A 81 -5.05 -9.27 7.01
CA VAL A 81 -5.62 -8.91 5.71
C VAL A 81 -6.87 -9.71 5.43
N LYS A 82 -7.92 -9.04 5.00
CA LYS A 82 -9.16 -9.65 4.53
C LYS A 82 -9.49 -9.16 3.12
N GLU A 83 -9.63 -10.06 2.16
CA GLU A 83 -10.33 -9.75 0.92
C GLU A 83 -11.81 -9.63 1.23
N TYR A 84 -12.40 -8.45 1.03
CA TYR A 84 -13.82 -8.22 1.35
C TYR A 84 -14.69 -8.08 0.10
N ALA A 85 -14.10 -7.82 -1.05
CA ALA A 85 -14.81 -7.69 -2.31
C ALA A 85 -13.83 -7.82 -3.50
N ARG A 86 -14.38 -7.81 -4.71
CA ARG A 86 -13.64 -7.68 -5.95
C ARG A 86 -14.17 -6.54 -6.79
N SER A 87 -13.27 -5.87 -7.52
CA SER A 87 -13.63 -4.84 -8.47
C SER A 87 -14.33 -5.44 -9.69
N HIS A 88 -14.85 -4.58 -10.58
CA HIS A 88 -15.46 -5.02 -11.84
C HIS A 88 -14.49 -5.81 -12.74
N GLU A 89 -13.19 -5.56 -12.63
CA GLU A 89 -12.13 -6.29 -13.34
C GLU A 89 -11.57 -7.47 -12.53
N ASP A 90 -12.34 -7.97 -11.55
CA ASP A 90 -11.98 -9.10 -10.68
C ASP A 90 -10.70 -8.87 -9.85
N ARG A 91 -10.32 -7.62 -9.61
CA ARG A 91 -9.19 -7.29 -8.73
C ARG A 91 -9.63 -7.35 -7.28
N PRO A 92 -8.85 -7.99 -6.38
CA PRO A 92 -9.21 -8.08 -4.98
C PRO A 92 -9.18 -6.70 -4.30
N LEU A 93 -10.14 -6.47 -3.42
CA LEU A 93 -10.21 -5.31 -2.54
C LEU A 93 -9.94 -5.80 -1.11
N TYR A 94 -8.94 -5.19 -0.45
CA TYR A 94 -8.47 -5.61 0.85
C TYR A 94 -8.88 -4.65 1.95
N ALA A 95 -9.32 -5.20 3.08
CA ALA A 95 -9.31 -4.52 4.37
C ALA A 95 -8.06 -4.99 5.12
N VAL A 96 -7.23 -4.04 5.51
CA VAL A 96 -5.99 -4.26 6.25
C VAL A 96 -6.20 -3.76 7.67
N PHE A 97 -6.07 -4.65 8.66
CA PHE A 97 -6.15 -4.33 10.07
C PHE A 97 -4.74 -4.30 10.64
N ILE A 98 -4.35 -3.18 11.21
CA ILE A 98 -3.04 -3.00 11.83
C ILE A 98 -3.24 -2.57 13.29
N SER A 99 -2.64 -3.29 14.21
CA SER A 99 -2.68 -3.01 15.64
C SER A 99 -1.63 -3.84 16.37
N SER A 100 -1.60 -3.75 17.71
CA SER A 100 -0.84 -4.70 18.51
C SER A 100 -1.32 -6.13 18.29
N PRO A 101 -0.43 -7.15 18.43
CA PRO A 101 -0.84 -8.56 18.35
C PRO A 101 -1.98 -8.92 19.32
N GLU A 102 -2.01 -8.28 20.50
CA GLU A 102 -3.07 -8.46 21.49
C GLU A 102 -4.43 -8.00 20.95
N ASN A 103 -4.51 -6.80 20.38
CA ASN A 103 -5.75 -6.28 19.79
C ASN A 103 -6.20 -7.14 18.61
N LEU A 104 -5.27 -7.56 17.75
CA LEU A 104 -5.61 -8.42 16.61
C LEU A 104 -6.15 -9.79 17.04
N ASN A 105 -5.62 -10.37 18.10
CA ASN A 105 -6.14 -11.62 18.70
C ASN A 105 -7.55 -11.43 19.30
N ASN A 106 -7.90 -10.21 19.75
CA ASN A 106 -9.18 -9.86 20.33
C ASN A 106 -10.12 -9.14 19.34
N LEU A 107 -9.82 -9.16 18.04
CA LEU A 107 -10.52 -8.36 17.01
C LEU A 107 -12.05 -8.60 16.99
N GLU A 108 -12.53 -9.82 17.19
CA GLU A 108 -13.98 -10.10 17.20
C GLU A 108 -14.64 -9.50 18.45
N THR A 109 -14.01 -9.56 19.61
CA THR A 109 -14.51 -8.91 20.84
C THR A 109 -14.55 -7.38 20.68
N ILE A 110 -13.50 -6.79 20.10
CA ILE A 110 -13.46 -5.36 19.79
C ILE A 110 -14.63 -4.99 18.86
N LYS A 111 -14.85 -5.76 17.81
CA LYS A 111 -15.97 -5.56 16.87
C LYS A 111 -17.34 -5.66 17.54
N GLU A 112 -17.54 -6.67 18.40
CA GLU A 112 -18.77 -6.80 19.19
C GLU A 112 -19.00 -5.58 20.10
N ASN A 113 -17.96 -5.11 20.79
CA ASN A 113 -18.03 -3.95 21.66
C ASN A 113 -18.29 -2.65 20.89
N VAL A 114 -17.69 -2.48 19.70
CA VAL A 114 -18.01 -1.35 18.81
C VAL A 114 -19.48 -1.39 18.36
N ASN A 115 -19.99 -2.56 18.00
CA ASN A 115 -21.41 -2.74 17.66
C ASN A 115 -22.33 -2.39 18.83
N LEU A 116 -21.99 -2.83 20.06
CA LEU A 116 -22.74 -2.45 21.26
C LEU A 116 -22.69 -0.95 21.51
N LEU A 117 -21.52 -0.32 21.32
CA LEU A 117 -21.38 1.13 21.51
C LEU A 117 -22.20 1.91 20.48
N SER A 118 -22.39 1.42 19.28
CA SER A 118 -23.22 2.03 18.24
C SER A 118 -24.73 1.77 18.40
N ASP A 119 -25.12 0.83 19.28
CA ASP A 119 -26.50 0.48 19.53
C ASP A 119 -27.09 1.36 20.70
N GLY A 120 -27.55 2.55 20.32
CA GLY A 120 -28.13 3.51 21.26
C GLY A 120 -29.45 3.07 21.91
N ILE A 121 -30.07 1.96 21.47
CA ILE A 121 -31.30 1.41 22.06
C ILE A 121 -30.97 0.46 23.23
N ASN A 122 -30.00 -0.46 23.00
CA ASN A 122 -29.70 -1.53 23.97
C ASN A 122 -28.48 -1.22 24.85
N THR A 123 -27.76 -0.12 24.58
CA THR A 123 -26.60 0.31 25.35
C THR A 123 -26.89 1.60 26.11
N ASN A 124 -27.00 1.49 27.44
CA ASN A 124 -27.19 2.66 28.30
C ASN A 124 -25.89 3.46 28.50
N ALA A 125 -26.01 4.71 28.99
CA ALA A 125 -24.87 5.62 29.13
C ALA A 125 -23.71 5.08 30.00
N ASN A 126 -23.99 4.29 31.03
CA ASN A 126 -22.97 3.73 31.91
C ASN A 126 -22.18 2.63 31.16
N LYS A 127 -22.88 1.75 30.45
CA LYS A 127 -22.23 0.72 29.61
C LYS A 127 -21.41 1.35 28.47
N ALA A 128 -21.96 2.38 27.82
CA ALA A 128 -21.24 3.09 26.77
C ALA A 128 -19.94 3.72 27.29
N ARG A 129 -19.94 4.31 28.49
CA ARG A 129 -18.74 4.88 29.09
C ARG A 129 -17.67 3.83 29.34
N LEU A 130 -18.01 2.67 29.89
CA LEU A 130 -17.09 1.56 30.12
C LEU A 130 -16.47 1.06 28.78
N LEU A 131 -17.31 0.88 27.75
CA LEU A 131 -16.84 0.47 26.44
C LEU A 131 -15.87 1.47 25.81
N ILE A 132 -16.10 2.78 25.98
CA ILE A 132 -15.20 3.83 25.49
C ILE A 132 -13.85 3.80 26.22
N GLU A 133 -13.83 3.49 27.51
CA GLU A 133 -12.60 3.39 28.30
C GLU A 133 -11.77 2.14 27.95
N GLU A 134 -12.43 1.06 27.51
CA GLU A 134 -11.78 -0.23 27.20
C GLU A 134 -11.39 -0.39 25.73
N LEU A 135 -12.13 0.26 24.81
CA LEU A 135 -11.90 0.09 23.38
C LEU A 135 -10.69 0.89 22.90
N PRO A 136 -9.85 0.29 22.01
CA PRO A 136 -8.83 1.06 21.32
C PRO A 136 -9.46 2.11 20.41
N ALA A 137 -8.77 3.22 20.19
CA ALA A 137 -9.13 4.17 19.14
C ALA A 137 -9.01 3.51 17.77
N ILE A 138 -10.02 3.71 16.91
CA ILE A 138 -10.04 3.12 15.56
C ILE A 138 -9.94 4.25 14.55
N ALA A 139 -8.88 4.25 13.74
CA ALA A 139 -8.72 5.13 12.61
C ALA A 139 -9.06 4.39 11.31
N TRP A 140 -10.02 4.92 10.55
CA TRP A 140 -10.34 4.40 9.22
C TRP A 140 -9.63 5.21 8.16
N MET A 141 -8.71 4.58 7.45
CA MET A 141 -7.94 5.19 6.38
C MET A 141 -8.38 4.61 5.04
N ALA A 142 -9.22 5.35 4.30
CA ALA A 142 -9.70 4.94 2.99
C ALA A 142 -8.74 5.43 1.90
N TYR A 143 -8.03 4.49 1.29
CA TYR A 143 -7.12 4.74 0.20
C TYR A 143 -7.71 4.33 -1.16
N SER A 144 -7.32 5.03 -2.22
CA SER A 144 -7.73 4.70 -3.60
C SER A 144 -9.25 4.69 -3.83
N ILE A 145 -9.95 5.68 -3.29
CA ILE A 145 -11.41 5.85 -3.49
C ILE A 145 -11.70 5.98 -4.99
N HIS A 146 -10.89 6.74 -5.71
CA HIS A 146 -10.92 6.84 -7.16
C HIS A 146 -9.75 6.07 -7.76
N GLY A 147 -10.04 5.03 -8.54
CA GLY A 147 -9.03 4.08 -9.05
C GLY A 147 -7.97 4.67 -9.98
N ASN A 148 -8.20 5.87 -10.53
CA ASN A 148 -7.23 6.61 -11.35
C ASN A 148 -6.37 7.61 -10.55
N GLU A 149 -6.59 7.74 -9.24
CA GLU A 149 -5.80 8.56 -8.33
C GLU A 149 -4.76 7.68 -7.64
N THR A 150 -3.58 7.59 -8.23
CA THR A 150 -2.55 6.61 -7.86
C THR A 150 -1.84 6.93 -6.55
N SER A 151 -1.74 8.21 -6.18
CA SER A 151 -1.06 8.67 -4.96
C SER A 151 -1.61 8.04 -3.68
N GLY A 152 -2.92 7.79 -3.62
CA GLY A 152 -3.55 7.12 -2.47
C GLY A 152 -3.07 5.70 -2.28
N ALA A 153 -2.92 4.94 -3.36
CA ALA A 153 -2.44 3.57 -3.31
C ALA A 153 -0.95 3.49 -2.91
N ASP A 154 -0.11 4.40 -3.42
CA ASP A 154 1.30 4.49 -3.05
C ASP A 154 1.46 4.93 -1.58
N ALA A 155 0.62 5.87 -1.12
CA ALA A 155 0.58 6.29 0.28
C ALA A 155 0.15 5.15 1.22
N ALA A 156 -0.79 4.29 0.79
CA ALA A 156 -1.17 3.10 1.55
C ALA A 156 0.02 2.15 1.75
N MET A 157 0.82 1.92 0.71
CA MET A 157 2.03 1.09 0.80
C MET A 157 3.02 1.63 1.84
N ALA A 158 3.27 2.95 1.81
CA ALA A 158 4.15 3.61 2.78
C ALA A 158 3.60 3.49 4.21
N SER A 159 2.30 3.80 4.40
CA SER A 159 1.67 3.78 5.72
C SER A 159 1.61 2.39 6.32
N ILE A 160 1.21 1.37 5.54
CA ILE A 160 1.18 -0.01 6.00
C ILE A 160 2.57 -0.44 6.45
N TYR A 161 3.59 -0.26 5.60
CA TYR A 161 4.96 -0.64 5.94
C TYR A 161 5.45 0.09 7.19
N HIS A 162 5.20 1.40 7.30
CA HIS A 162 5.58 2.17 8.48
C HIS A 162 5.00 1.56 9.76
N PHE A 163 3.70 1.31 9.81
CA PHE A 163 3.05 0.80 11.02
C PHE A 163 3.43 -0.64 11.38
N ILE A 164 3.73 -1.50 10.41
CA ILE A 164 4.07 -2.89 10.71
C ILE A 164 5.56 -3.11 10.96
N ALA A 165 6.44 -2.29 10.38
CA ALA A 165 7.88 -2.48 10.40
C ALA A 165 8.63 -1.51 11.32
N SER A 166 8.01 -0.39 11.75
CA SER A 166 8.65 0.58 12.62
C SER A 166 9.00 -0.03 13.98
N GLU A 167 10.19 0.32 14.47
CA GLU A 167 10.68 0.05 15.82
C GLU A 167 10.62 1.31 16.72
N ASP A 168 10.09 2.41 16.18
CA ASP A 168 9.98 3.67 16.91
C ASP A 168 8.84 3.57 17.95
N LYS A 169 9.13 4.04 19.16
CA LYS A 169 8.23 3.92 20.31
C LYS A 169 6.87 4.58 20.05
N ASP A 170 6.88 5.77 19.45
CA ASP A 170 5.67 6.55 19.16
C ASP A 170 4.74 5.86 18.15
N THR A 171 5.30 4.94 17.32
CA THR A 171 4.50 4.12 16.40
C THR A 171 3.96 2.86 17.07
N LEU A 172 4.60 2.42 18.16
CA LEU A 172 4.28 1.17 18.87
C LEU A 172 3.24 1.37 19.99
N GLU A 173 3.09 2.59 20.51
CA GLU A 173 2.12 3.00 21.53
C GLU A 173 0.83 3.52 20.90
#